data_9e10f3158983cafab07a338d02b1cec0
#
_entry.id   9e10f3158983cafab07a338d02b1cec0
#
_cell.length_a   1.000
_cell.length_b   1.000
_cell.length_c   1.000
_cell.angle_alpha   90.00
_cell.angle_beta   90.00
_cell.angle_gamma   90.00
#
_symmetry.space_group_name_H-M   'P 1'
#
loop_
_entity.id
_entity.type
_entity.pdbx_description
1 polymer ?
#
loop_
_entity_poly.entity_id
_entity_poly.type
_entity_poly.pdbx_seq_one_letter_code
_entity_poly.pdbx_strand_id
1 'polypeptide(L)'
;MDRTPSTTRAALWMAGWLALMLIVAIAGRESTREVNVFQIMEVRTVLGFLMLYPLVRTNGGFAAMRTSRPLQHIGRNLIHYCAQLGWFFALTLIPLGQVVSIEFTMPIWTAILAASFLGERMTFGKIAAVLLGLIGVIVIVRPATGEINPGQLIALAAALGFGVSIVMMKSLTRTESALRIIFWMLVIQSAVGFSPALYVWTWPSAHAWGWMAVIAFCGTFSHYCMARAMLYGDATVVLPMDFLRVPLTAAAGWLIYSERLDLFTVLGAALILGGNLLNLRAAQPAPARATR
;
A
#
# COMPACT_ATOMS: atom_id res chain seq x y z
N MET A 1 27.07 10.63 -1.88
CA MET A 1 26.47 9.32 -2.23
C MET A 1 26.24 9.33 -3.74
N ASP A 2 26.84 8.38 -4.41
CA ASP A 2 26.81 8.24 -5.87
C ASP A 2 25.37 8.02 -6.35
N ARG A 3 24.81 9.00 -7.08
CA ARG A 3 23.44 8.99 -7.61
C ARG A 3 23.38 8.53 -9.07
N THR A 4 24.40 7.78 -9.52
CA THR A 4 24.39 7.27 -10.90
C THR A 4 23.22 6.30 -11.07
N PRO A 5 22.36 6.51 -12.09
CA PRO A 5 21.26 5.60 -12.38
C PRO A 5 21.79 4.18 -12.59
N SER A 6 21.15 3.20 -11.96
CA SER A 6 21.54 1.80 -12.04
C SER A 6 20.33 0.89 -11.88
N THR A 7 19.89 0.28 -12.98
CA THR A 7 18.77 -0.67 -12.99
C THR A 7 19.00 -1.84 -12.04
N THR A 8 20.25 -2.33 -11.94
CA THR A 8 20.59 -3.42 -11.02
C THR A 8 20.41 -3.02 -9.55
N ARG A 9 20.88 -1.83 -9.16
CA ARG A 9 20.68 -1.31 -7.80
C ARG A 9 19.20 -1.06 -7.51
N ALA A 10 18.46 -0.51 -8.48
CA ALA A 10 17.01 -0.35 -8.36
C ALA A 10 16.32 -1.70 -8.15
N ALA A 11 16.66 -2.73 -8.94
CA ALA A 11 16.09 -4.07 -8.82
C ALA A 11 16.41 -4.73 -7.48
N LEU A 12 17.63 -4.59 -6.95
CA LEU A 12 18.00 -5.12 -5.62
C LEU A 12 17.16 -4.48 -4.51
N TRP A 13 16.96 -3.15 -4.55
CA TRP A 13 16.10 -2.48 -3.58
C TRP A 13 14.63 -2.88 -3.73
N MET A 14 14.15 -3.10 -4.96
CA MET A 14 12.81 -3.62 -5.21
C MET A 14 12.64 -5.06 -4.74
N ALA A 15 13.65 -5.91 -4.88
CA ALA A 15 13.63 -7.25 -4.27
C ALA A 15 13.48 -7.18 -2.75
N GLY A 16 14.17 -6.24 -2.08
CA GLY A 16 13.98 -5.95 -0.66
C GLY A 16 12.55 -5.50 -0.35
N TRP A 17 11.99 -4.57 -1.13
CA TRP A 17 10.60 -4.15 -1.01
C TRP A 17 9.63 -5.32 -1.11
N LEU A 18 9.76 -6.14 -2.17
CA LEU A 18 8.88 -7.30 -2.42
C LEU A 18 8.95 -8.31 -1.28
N ALA A 19 10.16 -8.65 -0.82
CA ALA A 19 10.34 -9.57 0.30
C ALA A 19 9.70 -9.05 1.58
N LEU A 20 9.93 -7.77 1.92
CA LEU A 20 9.37 -7.18 3.13
C LEU A 20 7.84 -7.07 3.05
N MET A 21 7.26 -6.70 1.91
CA MET A 21 5.81 -6.61 1.74
C MET A 21 5.15 -7.99 1.77
N LEU A 22 5.82 -9.02 1.23
CA LEU A 22 5.36 -10.41 1.36
C LEU A 22 5.36 -10.85 2.83
N ILE A 23 6.42 -10.53 3.58
CA ILE A 23 6.51 -10.82 5.01
C ILE A 23 5.41 -10.08 5.79
N VAL A 24 5.13 -8.81 5.45
CA VAL A 24 4.01 -8.04 6.07
C VAL A 24 2.67 -8.73 5.84
N ALA A 25 2.42 -9.24 4.63
CA ALA A 25 1.17 -9.92 4.33
C ALA A 25 1.02 -11.24 5.12
N ILE A 26 2.09 -12.04 5.20
CA ILE A 26 2.13 -13.27 6.01
C ILE A 26 2.00 -12.94 7.50
N ALA A 27 2.80 -12.02 8.01
CA ALA A 27 2.78 -11.63 9.42
C ALA A 27 1.42 -11.03 9.82
N GLY A 28 0.79 -10.27 8.92
CA GLY A 28 -0.57 -9.76 9.11
C GLY A 28 -1.57 -10.90 9.29
N ARG A 29 -1.51 -11.90 8.41
CA ARG A 29 -2.38 -13.06 8.49
C ARG A 29 -2.14 -13.89 9.75
N GLU A 30 -0.89 -14.13 10.13
CA GLU A 30 -0.55 -14.85 11.36
C GLU A 30 -1.00 -14.08 12.61
N SER A 31 -0.77 -12.77 12.65
CA SER A 31 -1.21 -11.94 13.79
C SER A 31 -2.73 -11.94 13.95
N THR A 32 -3.49 -11.92 12.84
CA THR A 32 -4.96 -11.88 12.89
C THR A 32 -5.60 -13.20 13.37
N ARG A 33 -4.84 -14.29 13.49
CA ARG A 33 -5.31 -15.55 14.07
C ARG A 33 -5.50 -15.49 15.57
N GLU A 34 -4.77 -14.63 16.25
CA GLU A 34 -4.76 -14.55 17.71
C GLU A 34 -5.19 -13.16 18.20
N VAL A 35 -4.83 -12.12 17.48
CA VAL A 35 -4.96 -10.73 17.93
C VAL A 35 -5.94 -9.97 17.05
N ASN A 36 -6.79 -9.15 17.68
CA ASN A 36 -7.71 -8.30 16.94
C ASN A 36 -6.97 -7.28 16.06
N VAL A 37 -7.53 -6.99 14.88
CA VAL A 37 -6.91 -6.08 13.88
C VAL A 37 -6.65 -4.69 14.47
N PHE A 38 -7.53 -4.16 15.32
CA PHE A 38 -7.31 -2.86 15.99
C PHE A 38 -6.06 -2.88 16.85
N GLN A 39 -5.82 -3.96 17.58
CA GLN A 39 -4.65 -4.13 18.42
C GLN A 39 -3.36 -4.27 17.58
N ILE A 40 -3.40 -5.02 16.47
CA ILE A 40 -2.29 -5.14 15.52
C ILE A 40 -1.92 -3.75 14.96
N MET A 41 -2.92 -2.98 14.56
CA MET A 41 -2.73 -1.64 14.02
C MET A 41 -2.12 -0.68 15.04
N GLU A 42 -2.56 -0.73 16.30
CA GLU A 42 -2.01 0.12 17.36
C GLU A 42 -0.57 -0.25 17.69
N VAL A 43 -0.30 -1.54 17.96
CA VAL A 43 1.07 -2.01 18.25
C VAL A 43 2.03 -1.64 17.11
N ARG A 44 1.60 -1.81 15.85
CA ARG A 44 2.40 -1.44 14.68
C ARG A 44 2.72 0.06 14.64
N THR A 45 1.74 0.93 14.95
CA THR A 45 1.95 2.39 14.92
C THR A 45 2.83 2.86 16.06
N VAL A 46 2.65 2.33 17.27
CA VAL A 46 3.49 2.63 18.44
C VAL A 46 4.94 2.16 18.22
N LEU A 47 5.15 0.92 17.81
CA LEU A 47 6.49 0.42 17.50
C LEU A 47 7.12 1.21 16.34
N GLY A 48 6.35 1.52 15.28
CA GLY A 48 6.81 2.37 14.18
C GLY A 48 7.23 3.76 14.65
N PHE A 49 6.50 4.36 15.59
CA PHE A 49 6.87 5.64 16.19
C PHE A 49 8.19 5.53 16.99
N LEU A 50 8.34 4.49 17.80
CA LEU A 50 9.58 4.25 18.55
C LEU A 50 10.78 4.08 17.60
N MET A 51 10.61 3.37 16.49
CA MET A 51 11.65 3.20 15.47
C MET A 51 11.96 4.51 14.73
N LEU A 52 10.96 5.39 14.53
CA LEU A 52 11.15 6.70 13.89
C LEU A 52 11.77 7.74 14.82
N TYR A 53 11.61 7.59 16.12
CA TYR A 53 12.01 8.59 17.12
C TYR A 53 13.48 9.03 17.03
N PRO A 54 14.48 8.13 16.88
CA PRO A 54 15.88 8.56 16.71
C PRO A 54 16.06 9.49 15.50
N LEU A 55 15.37 9.21 14.40
CA LEU A 55 15.44 10.03 13.19
C LEU A 55 14.77 11.39 13.40
N VAL A 56 13.67 11.45 14.12
CA VAL A 56 13.03 12.72 14.51
C VAL A 56 13.97 13.55 15.35
N ARG A 57 14.65 12.94 16.34
CA ARG A 57 15.57 13.62 17.24
C ARG A 57 16.77 14.23 16.49
N THR A 58 17.36 13.48 15.54
CA THR A 58 18.51 13.95 14.73
C THR A 58 18.14 15.01 13.70
N ASN A 59 16.86 15.15 13.36
CA ASN A 59 16.35 16.11 12.37
C ASN A 59 15.62 17.30 13.02
N GLY A 60 16.04 17.74 14.19
CA GLY A 60 15.52 18.93 14.86
C GLY A 60 14.40 18.68 15.87
N GLY A 61 14.14 17.41 16.22
CA GLY A 61 13.19 17.00 17.26
C GLY A 61 11.74 17.34 16.92
N PHE A 62 10.88 17.36 17.94
CA PHE A 62 9.45 17.64 17.78
C PHE A 62 9.15 19.04 17.21
N ALA A 63 10.03 20.02 17.43
CA ALA A 63 9.85 21.36 16.90
C ALA A 63 9.88 21.37 15.38
N ALA A 64 10.72 20.54 14.74
CA ALA A 64 10.79 20.38 13.29
C ALA A 64 9.59 19.63 12.70
N MET A 65 8.80 18.95 13.53
CA MET A 65 7.61 18.21 13.11
C MET A 65 6.34 19.06 13.06
N ARG A 66 6.40 20.35 13.40
CA ARG A 66 5.24 21.26 13.29
C ARG A 66 4.77 21.32 11.84
N THR A 67 3.44 21.29 11.66
CA THR A 67 2.80 21.37 10.34
C THR A 67 1.90 22.60 10.23
N SER A 68 1.84 23.18 9.04
CA SER A 68 0.86 24.21 8.69
C SER A 68 -0.46 23.65 8.14
N ARG A 69 -0.54 22.32 7.96
CA ARG A 69 -1.71 21.64 7.35
C ARG A 69 -2.29 20.51 8.23
N PRO A 70 -2.62 20.79 9.50
CA PRO A 70 -3.04 19.74 10.44
C PRO A 70 -4.31 19.00 9.97
N LEU A 71 -5.31 19.72 9.45
CA LEU A 71 -6.56 19.12 8.97
C LEU A 71 -6.34 18.17 7.79
N GLN A 72 -5.38 18.49 6.91
CA GLN A 72 -5.05 17.62 5.78
C GLN A 72 -4.34 16.34 6.26
N HIS A 73 -3.46 16.44 7.27
CA HIS A 73 -2.88 15.27 7.92
C HIS A 73 -3.94 14.41 8.60
N ILE A 74 -4.87 15.02 9.35
CA ILE A 74 -5.95 14.28 10.01
C ILE A 74 -6.81 13.55 9.00
N GLY A 75 -7.36 14.25 8.00
CA GLY A 75 -8.23 13.63 6.98
C GLY A 75 -7.54 12.50 6.22
N ARG A 76 -6.30 12.74 5.77
CA ARG A 76 -5.50 11.71 5.08
C ARG A 76 -5.27 10.49 5.96
N ASN A 77 -4.94 10.69 7.23
CA ASN A 77 -4.58 9.58 8.10
C ASN A 77 -5.80 8.80 8.60
N LEU A 78 -6.97 9.43 8.76
CA LEU A 78 -8.22 8.73 9.01
C LEU A 78 -8.58 7.80 7.86
N ILE A 79 -8.56 8.31 6.61
CA ILE A 79 -8.85 7.49 5.43
C ILE A 79 -7.82 6.36 5.30
N HIS A 80 -6.54 6.66 5.48
CA HIS A 80 -5.48 5.66 5.38
C HIS A 80 -5.58 4.60 6.47
N TYR A 81 -5.95 4.97 7.70
CA TYR A 81 -6.17 4.05 8.81
C TYR A 81 -7.33 3.10 8.51
N CYS A 82 -8.47 3.63 8.05
CA CYS A 82 -9.61 2.80 7.65
C CYS A 82 -9.26 1.85 6.49
N ALA A 83 -8.50 2.32 5.51
CA ALA A 83 -8.03 1.49 4.40
C ALA A 83 -7.12 0.35 4.89
N GLN A 84 -6.17 0.65 5.78
CA GLN A 84 -5.29 -0.38 6.36
C GLN A 84 -6.06 -1.37 7.22
N LEU A 85 -7.00 -0.89 8.05
CA LEU A 85 -7.88 -1.73 8.85
C LEU A 85 -8.66 -2.69 7.95
N GLY A 86 -9.28 -2.18 6.89
CA GLY A 86 -10.00 -3.00 5.91
C GLY A 86 -9.08 -4.01 5.21
N TRP A 87 -7.86 -3.64 4.87
CA TRP A 87 -6.89 -4.54 4.27
C TRP A 87 -6.52 -5.70 5.20
N PHE A 88 -6.24 -5.44 6.49
CA PHE A 88 -5.99 -6.49 7.47
C PHE A 88 -7.23 -7.38 7.70
N PHE A 89 -8.43 -6.78 7.70
CA PHE A 89 -9.67 -7.57 7.76
C PHE A 89 -9.82 -8.47 6.54
N ALA A 90 -9.56 -7.97 5.34
CA ALA A 90 -9.65 -8.78 4.12
C ALA A 90 -8.72 -10.00 4.17
N LEU A 91 -7.53 -9.88 4.81
CA LEU A 91 -6.63 -11.01 5.01
C LEU A 91 -7.26 -12.17 5.81
N THR A 92 -8.27 -11.90 6.62
CA THR A 92 -8.97 -12.94 7.40
C THR A 92 -10.09 -13.62 6.61
N LEU A 93 -10.56 -13.02 5.53
CA LEU A 93 -11.79 -13.41 4.83
C LEU A 93 -11.54 -14.02 3.45
N ILE A 94 -10.48 -13.65 2.78
CA ILE A 94 -10.16 -14.11 1.41
C ILE A 94 -8.67 -14.49 1.28
N PRO A 95 -8.31 -15.27 0.24
CA PRO A 95 -6.93 -15.67 -0.02
C PRO A 95 -5.97 -14.49 -0.14
N LEU A 96 -4.74 -14.70 0.32
CA LEU A 96 -3.68 -13.68 0.37
C LEU A 96 -3.41 -13.06 -1.00
N GLY A 97 -3.29 -13.91 -2.02
CA GLY A 97 -3.09 -13.44 -3.40
C GLY A 97 -4.28 -12.67 -3.95
N GLN A 98 -5.52 -12.98 -3.52
CA GLN A 98 -6.71 -12.25 -3.92
C GLN A 98 -6.76 -10.84 -3.31
N VAL A 99 -6.43 -10.71 -2.00
CA VAL A 99 -6.32 -9.39 -1.33
C VAL A 99 -5.36 -8.48 -2.09
N VAL A 100 -4.15 -8.99 -2.39
CA VAL A 100 -3.12 -8.21 -3.09
C VAL A 100 -3.52 -7.90 -4.53
N SER A 101 -4.18 -8.84 -5.24
CA SER A 101 -4.69 -8.59 -6.60
C SER A 101 -5.69 -7.43 -6.62
N ILE A 102 -6.62 -7.38 -5.67
CA ILE A 102 -7.60 -6.30 -5.53
C ILE A 102 -6.93 -5.00 -5.10
N GLU A 103 -5.95 -5.05 -4.21
CA GLU A 103 -5.15 -3.88 -3.80
C GLU A 103 -4.50 -3.18 -5.00
N PHE A 104 -4.05 -3.93 -6.01
CA PHE A 104 -3.48 -3.35 -7.24
C PHE A 104 -4.47 -2.57 -8.11
N THR A 105 -5.74 -2.45 -7.71
CA THR A 105 -6.67 -1.45 -8.28
C THR A 105 -6.40 -0.04 -7.76
N MET A 106 -5.63 0.13 -6.68
CA MET A 106 -5.29 1.42 -6.08
C MET A 106 -4.74 2.46 -7.09
N PRO A 107 -3.83 2.13 -8.04
CA PRO A 107 -3.37 3.09 -9.04
C PRO A 107 -4.48 3.59 -9.97
N ILE A 108 -5.50 2.76 -10.22
CA ILE A 108 -6.66 3.10 -11.05
C ILE A 108 -7.49 4.16 -10.33
N TRP A 109 -7.81 3.93 -9.06
CA TRP A 109 -8.50 4.90 -8.22
C TRP A 109 -7.72 6.20 -8.08
N THR A 110 -6.40 6.08 -7.88
CA THR A 110 -5.51 7.25 -7.83
C THR A 110 -5.58 8.07 -9.12
N ALA A 111 -5.59 7.44 -10.30
CA ALA A 111 -5.68 8.14 -11.59
C ALA A 111 -7.02 8.86 -11.76
N ILE A 112 -8.14 8.21 -11.42
CA ILE A 112 -9.49 8.80 -11.46
C ILE A 112 -9.56 10.03 -10.55
N LEU A 113 -9.12 9.87 -9.29
CA LEU A 113 -9.17 10.94 -8.29
C LEU A 113 -8.21 12.09 -8.62
N ALA A 114 -7.02 11.80 -9.15
CA ALA A 114 -6.08 12.84 -9.57
C ALA A 114 -6.64 13.66 -10.75
N ALA A 115 -7.33 13.02 -11.68
CA ALA A 115 -8.01 13.73 -12.76
C ALA A 115 -9.14 14.60 -12.23
N SER A 116 -9.95 14.09 -11.29
CA SER A 116 -11.13 14.80 -10.75
C SER A 116 -10.74 15.97 -9.83
N PHE A 117 -9.73 15.80 -8.97
CA PHE A 117 -9.41 16.75 -7.90
C PHE A 117 -8.11 17.54 -8.12
N LEU A 118 -7.16 17.03 -8.91
CA LEU A 118 -5.89 17.71 -9.18
C LEU A 118 -5.84 18.30 -10.60
N GLY A 119 -6.89 18.16 -11.40
CA GLY A 119 -6.97 18.67 -12.77
C GLY A 119 -6.05 17.96 -13.76
N GLU A 120 -5.64 16.71 -13.45
CA GLU A 120 -4.83 15.93 -14.37
C GLU A 120 -5.66 15.49 -15.58
N ARG A 121 -5.09 15.56 -16.78
CA ARG A 121 -5.80 15.15 -17.99
C ARG A 121 -5.92 13.62 -18.08
N MET A 122 -7.14 13.15 -18.33
CA MET A 122 -7.41 11.76 -18.68
C MET A 122 -7.04 11.52 -20.15
N THR A 123 -5.92 10.88 -20.40
CA THR A 123 -5.54 10.43 -21.74
C THR A 123 -6.27 9.14 -22.09
N PHE A 124 -6.34 8.81 -23.40
CA PHE A 124 -6.95 7.55 -23.86
C PHE A 124 -6.31 6.33 -23.16
N GLY A 125 -5.00 6.31 -22.99
CA GLY A 125 -4.31 5.23 -22.28
C GLY A 125 -4.71 5.11 -20.81
N LYS A 126 -4.92 6.25 -20.11
CA LYS A 126 -5.43 6.25 -18.72
C LYS A 126 -6.89 5.73 -18.66
N ILE A 127 -7.73 6.11 -19.60
CA ILE A 127 -9.12 5.61 -19.69
C ILE A 127 -9.14 4.11 -19.94
N ALA A 128 -8.36 3.61 -20.90
CA ALA A 128 -8.24 2.18 -21.17
C ALA A 128 -7.73 1.40 -19.93
N ALA A 129 -6.77 1.96 -19.21
CA ALA A 129 -6.25 1.38 -17.98
C ALA A 129 -7.34 1.26 -16.90
N VAL A 130 -8.14 2.31 -16.72
CA VAL A 130 -9.26 2.31 -15.76
C VAL A 130 -10.28 1.24 -16.14
N LEU A 131 -10.67 1.17 -17.41
CA LEU A 131 -11.65 0.18 -17.87
C LEU A 131 -11.15 -1.26 -17.68
N LEU A 132 -9.90 -1.56 -18.05
CA LEU A 132 -9.30 -2.87 -17.82
C LEU A 132 -9.26 -3.24 -16.33
N GLY A 133 -8.92 -2.28 -15.47
CA GLY A 133 -8.90 -2.53 -14.06
C GLY A 133 -10.29 -2.80 -13.47
N LEU A 134 -11.31 -2.05 -13.87
CA LEU A 134 -12.68 -2.28 -13.43
C LEU A 134 -13.22 -3.62 -13.94
N ILE A 135 -12.94 -3.99 -15.19
CA ILE A 135 -13.29 -5.32 -15.73
C ILE A 135 -12.59 -6.40 -14.91
N GLY A 136 -11.29 -6.23 -14.57
CA GLY A 136 -10.54 -7.15 -13.74
C GLY A 136 -11.17 -7.36 -12.36
N VAL A 137 -11.65 -6.28 -11.71
CA VAL A 137 -12.40 -6.37 -10.44
C VAL A 137 -13.68 -7.18 -10.62
N ILE A 138 -14.49 -6.89 -11.66
CA ILE A 138 -15.73 -7.61 -11.93
C ILE A 138 -15.46 -9.11 -12.13
N VAL A 139 -14.38 -9.45 -12.83
CA VAL A 139 -13.96 -10.85 -13.04
C VAL A 139 -13.57 -11.52 -11.71
N ILE A 140 -12.87 -10.84 -10.79
CA ILE A 140 -12.52 -11.39 -9.47
C ILE A 140 -13.75 -11.54 -8.58
N VAL A 141 -14.57 -10.49 -8.49
CA VAL A 141 -15.70 -10.42 -7.54
C VAL A 141 -16.89 -11.28 -8.00
N ARG A 142 -17.09 -11.43 -9.30
CA ARG A 142 -18.16 -12.24 -9.90
C ARG A 142 -19.57 -11.94 -9.35
N PRO A 143 -20.03 -10.69 -9.40
CA PRO A 143 -21.33 -10.32 -8.81
C PRO A 143 -22.52 -11.09 -9.40
N ALA A 144 -22.38 -11.60 -10.64
CA ALA A 144 -23.43 -12.35 -11.33
C ALA A 144 -23.66 -13.76 -10.77
N THR A 145 -22.75 -14.33 -9.96
CA THR A 145 -22.90 -15.66 -9.33
C THR A 145 -23.73 -15.63 -8.05
N GLY A 146 -24.13 -14.44 -7.58
CA GLY A 146 -24.98 -14.25 -6.41
C GLY A 146 -24.25 -14.32 -5.04
N GLU A 147 -22.99 -14.77 -5.02
CA GLU A 147 -22.20 -14.86 -3.80
C GLU A 147 -21.01 -13.91 -3.84
N ILE A 148 -21.23 -12.67 -3.42
CA ILE A 148 -20.14 -11.69 -3.24
C ILE A 148 -19.52 -11.91 -1.86
N ASN A 149 -18.23 -12.27 -1.81
CA ASN A 149 -17.52 -12.39 -0.54
C ASN A 149 -17.28 -10.99 0.07
N PRO A 150 -17.73 -10.73 1.31
CA PRO A 150 -17.52 -9.45 1.97
C PRO A 150 -16.05 -9.01 2.00
N GLY A 151 -15.11 -9.96 2.10
CA GLY A 151 -13.67 -9.69 2.06
C GLY A 151 -13.21 -9.03 0.77
N GLN A 152 -13.82 -9.36 -0.38
CA GLN A 152 -13.51 -8.73 -1.67
C GLN A 152 -13.94 -7.26 -1.70
N LEU A 153 -15.14 -6.97 -1.18
CA LEU A 153 -15.65 -5.59 -1.09
C LEU A 153 -14.82 -4.76 -0.12
N ILE A 154 -14.43 -5.34 1.01
CA ILE A 154 -13.56 -4.68 1.99
C ILE A 154 -12.18 -4.39 1.37
N ALA A 155 -11.59 -5.35 0.66
CA ALA A 155 -10.33 -5.15 -0.04
C ALA A 155 -10.42 -4.05 -1.11
N LEU A 156 -11.53 -4.00 -1.85
CA LEU A 156 -11.77 -2.97 -2.86
C LEU A 156 -11.94 -1.57 -2.24
N ALA A 157 -12.70 -1.47 -1.14
CA ALA A 157 -12.84 -0.25 -0.37
C ALA A 157 -11.49 0.22 0.21
N ALA A 158 -10.67 -0.72 0.68
CA ALA A 158 -9.32 -0.44 1.15
C ALA A 158 -8.43 0.10 0.02
N ALA A 159 -8.47 -0.50 -1.18
CA ALA A 159 -7.73 -0.03 -2.35
C ALA A 159 -8.15 1.38 -2.77
N LEU A 160 -9.45 1.69 -2.77
CA LEU A 160 -9.96 3.04 -2.98
C LEU A 160 -9.44 4.03 -1.92
N GLY A 161 -9.53 3.67 -0.64
CA GLY A 161 -9.03 4.48 0.47
C GLY A 161 -7.52 4.76 0.38
N PHE A 162 -6.73 3.77 -0.04
CA PHE A 162 -5.31 3.96 -0.33
C PHE A 162 -5.10 4.94 -1.49
N GLY A 163 -5.90 4.83 -2.56
CA GLY A 163 -5.87 5.76 -3.69
C GLY A 163 -6.13 7.20 -3.26
N VAL A 164 -7.18 7.45 -2.46
CA VAL A 164 -7.48 8.77 -1.87
C VAL A 164 -6.30 9.27 -1.03
N SER A 165 -5.78 8.41 -0.15
CA SER A 165 -4.64 8.74 0.73
C SER A 165 -3.39 9.14 -0.06
N ILE A 166 -3.09 8.48 -1.20
CA ILE A 166 -1.97 8.81 -2.07
C ILE A 166 -2.15 10.19 -2.72
N VAL A 167 -3.35 10.50 -3.22
CA VAL A 167 -3.65 11.82 -3.80
C VAL A 167 -3.47 12.92 -2.76
N MET A 168 -3.98 12.72 -1.54
CA MET A 168 -3.79 13.66 -0.43
C MET A 168 -2.31 13.78 -0.02
N MET A 169 -1.58 12.66 0.02
CA MET A 169 -0.14 12.64 0.31
C MET A 169 0.64 13.43 -0.75
N LYS A 170 0.32 13.26 -2.05
CA LYS A 170 0.93 14.04 -3.13
C LYS A 170 0.75 15.54 -2.94
N SER A 171 -0.39 15.97 -2.43
CA SER A 171 -0.61 17.38 -2.06
C SER A 171 0.25 17.81 -0.87
N LEU A 172 0.41 16.98 0.15
CA LEU A 172 1.25 17.26 1.33
C LEU A 172 2.74 17.36 0.98
N THR A 173 3.26 16.50 0.08
CA THR A 173 4.68 16.51 -0.29
C THR A 173 5.13 17.80 -0.98
N ARG A 174 4.22 18.66 -1.40
CA ARG A 174 4.54 20.00 -1.93
C ARG A 174 5.08 20.95 -0.87
N THR A 175 4.73 20.75 0.40
CA THR A 175 5.06 21.67 1.51
C THR A 175 5.67 20.97 2.71
N GLU A 176 5.56 19.64 2.80
CA GLU A 176 5.96 18.86 3.96
C GLU A 176 7.06 17.86 3.60
N SER A 177 8.01 17.64 4.51
CA SER A 177 9.02 16.59 4.34
C SER A 177 8.40 15.20 4.54
N ALA A 178 9.00 14.18 3.91
CA ALA A 178 8.58 12.80 4.09
C ALA A 178 8.60 12.37 5.56
N LEU A 179 9.63 12.78 6.32
CA LEU A 179 9.74 12.49 7.75
C LEU A 179 8.54 13.05 8.53
N ARG A 180 8.13 14.31 8.24
CA ARG A 180 6.99 14.95 8.90
C ARG A 180 5.67 14.25 8.55
N ILE A 181 5.49 13.83 7.29
CA ILE A 181 4.31 13.09 6.84
C ILE A 181 4.20 11.76 7.57
N ILE A 182 5.31 11.01 7.70
CA ILE A 182 5.34 9.73 8.43
C ILE A 182 5.13 9.95 9.93
N PHE A 183 5.75 10.96 10.52
CA PHE A 183 5.55 11.33 11.92
C PHE A 183 4.06 11.54 12.25
N TRP A 184 3.37 12.42 11.50
CA TRP A 184 1.96 12.68 11.70
C TRP A 184 1.07 11.47 11.39
N MET A 185 1.51 10.61 10.47
CA MET A 185 0.81 9.35 10.22
C MET A 185 0.80 8.48 11.47
N LEU A 186 1.94 8.24 12.07
CA LEU A 186 2.05 7.38 13.24
C LEU A 186 1.33 7.98 14.46
N VAL A 187 1.47 9.29 14.69
CA VAL A 187 0.79 9.99 15.80
C VAL A 187 -0.73 9.94 15.66
N ILE A 188 -1.27 10.30 14.49
CA ILE A 188 -2.72 10.36 14.29
C ILE A 188 -3.33 8.95 14.28
N GLN A 189 -2.68 7.99 13.62
CA GLN A 189 -3.19 6.63 13.57
C GLN A 189 -3.16 5.95 14.94
N SER A 190 -2.12 6.19 15.76
CA SER A 190 -2.11 5.71 17.15
C SER A 190 -3.20 6.40 17.98
N ALA A 191 -3.37 7.72 17.86
CA ALA A 191 -4.44 8.42 18.58
C ALA A 191 -5.85 7.89 18.22
N VAL A 192 -6.09 7.54 16.96
CA VAL A 192 -7.37 6.98 16.49
C VAL A 192 -7.52 5.51 16.90
N GLY A 193 -6.45 4.74 16.79
CA GLY A 193 -6.43 3.31 17.08
C GLY A 193 -6.41 2.96 18.56
N PHE A 194 -5.96 3.87 19.41
CA PHE A 194 -5.74 3.61 20.84
C PHE A 194 -7.01 3.14 21.57
N SER A 195 -8.10 3.89 21.43
CA SER A 195 -9.36 3.55 22.11
C SER A 195 -9.96 2.22 21.66
N PRO A 196 -10.15 1.95 20.34
CA PRO A 196 -10.64 0.66 19.89
C PRO A 196 -9.67 -0.50 20.21
N ALA A 197 -8.36 -0.27 20.17
CA ALA A 197 -7.38 -1.28 20.54
C ALA A 197 -7.47 -1.66 22.01
N LEU A 198 -7.66 -0.68 22.92
CA LEU A 198 -7.85 -0.94 24.35
C LEU A 198 -9.14 -1.73 24.62
N TYR A 199 -10.22 -1.39 23.91
CA TYR A 199 -11.52 -2.06 24.09
C TYR A 199 -11.46 -3.55 23.76
N VAL A 200 -10.69 -3.92 22.72
CA VAL A 200 -10.55 -5.33 22.29
C VAL A 200 -9.25 -5.97 22.80
N TRP A 201 -8.55 -5.32 23.75
CA TRP A 201 -7.23 -5.74 24.15
C TRP A 201 -7.24 -7.12 24.80
N THR A 202 -6.43 -8.00 24.25
CA THR A 202 -6.05 -9.29 24.84
C THR A 202 -4.53 -9.34 24.92
N TRP A 203 -3.98 -9.97 25.95
CA TRP A 203 -2.52 -10.12 26.05
C TRP A 203 -2.03 -11.08 24.98
N PRO A 204 -1.24 -10.61 23.99
CA PRO A 204 -0.75 -11.47 22.95
C PRO A 204 0.25 -12.50 23.48
N SER A 205 0.30 -13.69 22.87
CA SER A 205 1.39 -14.63 23.09
C SER A 205 2.73 -14.06 22.62
N ALA A 206 3.83 -14.66 23.04
CA ALA A 206 5.16 -14.30 22.56
C ALA A 206 5.27 -14.42 21.03
N HIS A 207 4.55 -15.41 20.45
CA HIS A 207 4.47 -15.61 19.01
C HIS A 207 3.76 -14.44 18.31
N ALA A 208 2.61 -14.00 18.80
CA ALA A 208 1.87 -12.86 18.25
C ALA A 208 2.66 -11.55 18.40
N TRP A 209 3.35 -11.31 19.53
CA TRP A 209 4.26 -10.20 19.70
C TRP A 209 5.38 -10.20 18.65
N GLY A 210 5.94 -11.37 18.36
CA GLY A 210 6.95 -11.52 17.31
C GLY A 210 6.43 -11.10 15.95
N TRP A 211 5.25 -11.55 15.55
CA TRP A 211 4.65 -11.17 14.26
C TRP A 211 4.29 -9.69 14.18
N MET A 212 3.75 -9.09 15.25
CA MET A 212 3.45 -7.66 15.27
C MET A 212 4.74 -6.80 15.17
N ALA A 213 5.83 -7.21 15.82
CA ALA A 213 7.12 -6.56 15.68
C ALA A 213 7.67 -6.68 14.24
N VAL A 214 7.50 -7.84 13.61
CA VAL A 214 7.84 -8.06 12.20
C VAL A 214 7.02 -7.13 11.29
N ILE A 215 5.71 -7.00 11.52
CA ILE A 215 4.87 -6.06 10.75
C ILE A 215 5.38 -4.62 10.91
N ALA A 216 5.68 -4.19 12.13
CA ALA A 216 6.17 -2.84 12.40
C ALA A 216 7.49 -2.55 11.68
N PHE A 217 8.46 -3.46 11.79
CA PHE A 217 9.77 -3.33 11.15
C PHE A 217 9.65 -3.40 9.63
N CYS A 218 9.06 -4.48 9.09
CA CYS A 218 8.96 -4.70 7.65
C CYS A 218 8.12 -3.63 6.98
N GLY A 219 7.00 -3.23 7.59
CA GLY A 219 6.15 -2.16 7.08
C GLY A 219 6.87 -0.81 7.02
N THR A 220 7.71 -0.49 8.00
CA THR A 220 8.49 0.77 8.01
C THR A 220 9.67 0.69 7.03
N PHE A 221 10.43 -0.42 7.06
CA PHE A 221 11.64 -0.56 6.24
C PHE A 221 11.35 -0.80 4.76
N SER A 222 10.20 -1.36 4.41
CA SER A 222 9.77 -1.50 3.02
C SER A 222 9.71 -0.14 2.31
N HIS A 223 9.14 0.88 2.95
CA HIS A 223 9.10 2.24 2.37
C HIS A 223 10.50 2.81 2.11
N TYR A 224 11.49 2.48 2.95
CA TYR A 224 12.87 2.85 2.69
C TYR A 224 13.42 2.16 1.44
N CYS A 225 13.18 0.85 1.28
CA CYS A 225 13.58 0.10 0.08
C CYS A 225 12.97 0.70 -1.19
N MET A 226 11.68 1.02 -1.19
CA MET A 226 11.01 1.65 -2.32
C MET A 226 11.63 3.01 -2.65
N ALA A 227 11.85 3.87 -1.64
CA ALA A 227 12.48 5.17 -1.84
C ALA A 227 13.89 5.04 -2.42
N ARG A 228 14.68 4.06 -1.96
CA ARG A 228 16.02 3.76 -2.50
C ARG A 228 15.96 3.25 -3.94
N ALA A 229 15.00 2.39 -4.28
CA ALA A 229 14.80 1.94 -5.66
C ALA A 229 14.54 3.11 -6.61
N MET A 230 13.66 4.04 -6.20
CA MET A 230 13.33 5.26 -6.97
C MET A 230 14.51 6.23 -7.13
N LEU A 231 15.54 6.16 -6.27
CA LEU A 231 16.76 6.96 -6.45
C LEU A 231 17.68 6.43 -7.55
N TYR A 232 17.62 5.13 -7.85
CA TYR A 232 18.51 4.47 -8.82
C TYR A 232 17.83 4.13 -10.14
N GLY A 233 16.49 4.15 -10.21
CA GLY A 233 15.72 3.85 -11.41
C GLY A 233 14.49 4.72 -11.57
N ASP A 234 14.09 4.94 -12.81
CA ASP A 234 12.86 5.67 -13.11
C ASP A 234 11.62 4.89 -12.61
N ALA A 235 10.59 5.64 -12.24
CA ALA A 235 9.32 5.05 -11.78
C ALA A 235 8.72 4.03 -12.78
N THR A 236 8.95 4.25 -14.07
CA THR A 236 8.50 3.37 -15.16
C THR A 236 9.19 2.00 -15.20
N VAL A 237 10.36 1.90 -14.54
CA VAL A 237 11.10 0.64 -14.38
C VAL A 237 10.81 0.02 -13.01
N VAL A 238 10.76 0.84 -11.97
CA VAL A 238 10.62 0.40 -10.57
C VAL A 238 9.20 -0.09 -10.28
N LEU A 239 8.16 0.69 -10.64
CA LEU A 239 6.78 0.33 -10.30
C LEU A 239 6.28 -0.97 -10.93
N PRO A 240 6.61 -1.33 -12.19
CA PRO A 240 6.23 -2.63 -12.73
C PRO A 240 6.82 -3.82 -11.96
N MET A 241 7.98 -3.63 -11.30
CA MET A 241 8.57 -4.71 -10.49
C MET A 241 7.68 -5.07 -9.28
N ASP A 242 6.91 -4.12 -8.73
CA ASP A 242 5.96 -4.40 -7.65
C ASP A 242 4.84 -5.36 -8.06
N PHE A 243 4.54 -5.49 -9.35
CA PHE A 243 3.53 -6.45 -9.84
C PHE A 243 3.91 -7.90 -9.55
N LEU A 244 5.19 -8.20 -9.35
CA LEU A 244 5.64 -9.51 -8.88
C LEU A 244 5.08 -9.87 -7.49
N ARG A 245 4.61 -8.89 -6.72
CA ARG A 245 3.98 -9.14 -5.41
C ARG A 245 2.73 -10.02 -5.54
N VAL A 246 1.95 -9.92 -6.63
CA VAL A 246 0.77 -10.76 -6.85
C VAL A 246 1.14 -12.25 -6.95
N PRO A 247 2.00 -12.70 -7.89
CA PRO A 247 2.36 -14.11 -7.93
C PRO A 247 3.14 -14.59 -6.69
N LEU A 248 3.95 -13.73 -6.06
CA LEU A 248 4.68 -14.09 -4.83
C LEU A 248 3.73 -14.31 -3.65
N THR A 249 2.73 -13.45 -3.45
CA THR A 249 1.72 -13.65 -2.39
C THR A 249 0.80 -14.82 -2.69
N ALA A 250 0.48 -15.07 -3.95
CA ALA A 250 -0.26 -16.26 -4.37
C ALA A 250 0.52 -17.55 -4.07
N ALA A 251 1.80 -17.57 -4.39
CA ALA A 251 2.69 -18.70 -4.08
C ALA A 251 2.82 -18.91 -2.55
N ALA A 252 2.98 -17.84 -1.78
CA ALA A 252 3.02 -17.92 -0.32
C ALA A 252 1.69 -18.44 0.26
N GLY A 253 0.55 -17.96 -0.24
CA GLY A 253 -0.77 -18.45 0.14
C GLY A 253 -0.94 -19.94 -0.14
N TRP A 254 -0.48 -20.39 -1.30
CA TRP A 254 -0.50 -21.81 -1.66
C TRP A 254 0.42 -22.66 -0.78
N LEU A 255 1.68 -22.25 -0.61
CA LEU A 255 2.68 -23.01 0.12
C LEU A 255 2.43 -23.06 1.63
N ILE A 256 2.00 -21.95 2.23
CA ILE A 256 1.89 -21.80 3.70
C ILE A 256 0.47 -22.14 4.18
N TYR A 257 -0.55 -21.72 3.40
CA TYR A 257 -1.94 -21.80 3.83
C TYR A 257 -2.77 -22.79 3.03
N SER A 258 -2.16 -23.50 2.07
CA SER A 258 -2.86 -24.40 1.13
C SER A 258 -3.98 -23.70 0.34
N GLU A 259 -3.86 -22.37 0.17
CA GLU A 259 -4.81 -21.56 -0.59
C GLU A 259 -4.65 -21.84 -2.09
N ARG A 260 -5.78 -21.89 -2.79
CA ARG A 260 -5.79 -21.99 -4.26
C ARG A 260 -6.41 -20.74 -4.84
N LEU A 261 -5.71 -20.10 -5.76
CA LEU A 261 -6.32 -19.07 -6.58
C LEU A 261 -7.14 -19.73 -7.68
N ASP A 262 -8.39 -19.34 -7.81
CA ASP A 262 -9.22 -19.75 -8.94
C ASP A 262 -8.79 -19.03 -10.24
N LEU A 263 -9.19 -19.59 -11.38
CA LEU A 263 -8.86 -19.05 -12.70
C LEU A 263 -9.33 -17.59 -12.87
N PHE A 264 -10.48 -17.23 -12.34
CA PHE A 264 -11.02 -15.88 -12.45
C PHE A 264 -10.21 -14.87 -11.66
N THR A 265 -9.71 -15.24 -10.49
CA THR A 265 -8.77 -14.38 -9.73
C THR A 265 -7.50 -14.15 -10.54
N VAL A 266 -6.94 -15.17 -11.19
CA VAL A 266 -5.74 -15.04 -12.03
C VAL A 266 -6.02 -14.15 -13.25
N LEU A 267 -7.13 -14.37 -13.95
CA LEU A 267 -7.52 -13.57 -15.12
C LEU A 267 -7.79 -12.12 -14.76
N GLY A 268 -8.54 -11.88 -13.67
CA GLY A 268 -8.83 -10.53 -13.20
C GLY A 268 -7.56 -9.80 -12.73
N ALA A 269 -6.66 -10.48 -12.03
CA ALA A 269 -5.36 -9.92 -11.66
C ALA A 269 -4.53 -9.54 -12.90
N ALA A 270 -4.50 -10.38 -13.93
CA ALA A 270 -3.81 -10.09 -15.19
C ALA A 270 -4.38 -8.84 -15.88
N LEU A 271 -5.71 -8.66 -15.87
CA LEU A 271 -6.37 -7.47 -16.41
C LEU A 271 -6.01 -6.20 -15.61
N ILE A 272 -6.03 -6.26 -14.27
CA ILE A 272 -5.66 -5.14 -13.41
C ILE A 272 -4.19 -4.77 -13.64
N LEU A 273 -3.29 -5.74 -13.65
CA LEU A 273 -1.86 -5.49 -13.88
C LEU A 273 -1.60 -4.94 -15.29
N GLY A 274 -2.29 -5.46 -16.30
CA GLY A 274 -2.25 -4.93 -17.68
C GLY A 274 -2.71 -3.48 -17.73
N GLY A 275 -3.80 -3.14 -17.06
CA GLY A 275 -4.30 -1.77 -16.90
C GLY A 275 -3.28 -0.86 -16.25
N ASN A 276 -2.65 -1.31 -15.15
CA ASN A 276 -1.60 -0.55 -14.47
C ASN A 276 -0.37 -0.28 -15.37
N LEU A 277 0.04 -1.27 -16.16
CA LEU A 277 1.12 -1.08 -17.15
C LEU A 277 0.78 -0.02 -18.21
N LEU A 278 -0.47 -0.04 -18.72
CA LEU A 278 -0.95 0.99 -19.65
C LEU A 278 -0.99 2.38 -19.00
N ASN A 279 -1.44 2.48 -17.74
CA ASN A 279 -1.44 3.74 -17.01
C ASN A 279 -0.03 4.31 -16.84
N LEU A 280 0.95 3.48 -16.50
CA LEU A 280 2.35 3.90 -16.39
C LEU A 280 2.91 4.41 -17.72
N ARG A 281 2.65 3.72 -18.83
CA ARG A 281 3.07 4.17 -20.17
C ARG A 281 2.41 5.50 -20.57
N ALA A 282 1.12 5.65 -20.27
CA ALA A 282 0.37 6.88 -20.58
C ALA A 282 0.81 8.09 -19.73
N ALA A 283 1.47 7.87 -18.59
CA ALA A 283 1.99 8.92 -17.72
C ALA A 283 3.35 9.45 -18.15
N GLN A 284 4.04 8.80 -19.11
CA GLN A 284 5.33 9.27 -19.61
C GLN A 284 5.15 10.54 -20.47
N PRO A 285 5.99 11.58 -20.30
CA PRO A 285 6.06 12.68 -21.27
C PRO A 285 6.43 12.12 -22.65
N ALA A 286 5.74 12.59 -23.69
CA ALA A 286 6.15 12.25 -25.05
C ALA A 286 7.63 12.65 -25.24
N PRO A 287 8.47 11.82 -25.89
CA PRO A 287 9.85 12.16 -26.15
C PRO A 287 9.87 13.53 -26.87
N ALA A 288 10.68 14.47 -26.34
CA ALA A 288 10.85 15.77 -26.97
C ALA A 288 11.19 15.52 -28.43
N ARG A 289 10.32 15.95 -29.36
CA ARG A 289 10.63 15.92 -30.80
C ARG A 289 11.91 16.69 -30.99
N ALA A 290 12.99 16.00 -31.34
CA ALA A 290 14.20 16.64 -31.79
C ALA A 290 13.80 17.55 -32.97
N THR A 291 13.78 18.86 -32.72
CA THR A 291 13.69 19.87 -33.78
C THR A 291 14.94 19.72 -34.62
N ARG A 292 14.79 19.16 -35.81
CA ARG A 292 15.79 19.20 -36.86
C ARG A 292 15.86 20.61 -37.44
#